data_d562080859f14f3e97d7129d664c1634
#
_entry.id   d562080859f14f3e97d7129d664c1634
#
_cell.length_a   1.000
_cell.length_b   1.000
_cell.length_c   1.000
_cell.angle_alpha   90.00
_cell.angle_beta   90.00
_cell.angle_gamma   90.00
#
_symmetry.space_group_name_H-M   'P 1'
#
loop_
_entity.id
_entity.type
_entity.pdbx_description
1 polymer ?
#
loop_
_entity_poly.entity_id
_entity_poly.type
_entity_poly.pdbx_seq_one_letter_code
_entity_poly.pdbx_strand_id
1 'polypeptide(L)'
;MAMRDSESSAVVIIGVNNHPAGILTEQDVARRLAFDLEPDMPVSKVMTSPVQTIAEKEFLFHAIAVMRRNNIRHMPVLDRGGSVTGLLRLKDALFSSDESLMKQIDILTKVDDVDGFIEIKQAQVDLAAQLMADNVPVPEILALLTQINNDIYHRVTDCTIMDMEQSGKGPPPVDFSVIVMGSGGRGENFIFPDQDNGLILEDYPDDQHNEIDAWFIPFSESLTNTMDRIGFPLCNGHVMATNPLWRKTRSQWAAQVDQWSRRRNTTALRLCDILFDFRAVWGENDFADELRRHITEVCRSNKSFLRDMEAEDQDNGIALGFFDRFITAKDDDEHKGMMNLKQSGSLPLIEAVRLVSLREGHEVLSTLGRIDCLLEQGNLDLDEHDYLSGSYNHIVELILRQQIQ
;
A
#
# COMPACT_ATOMS: atom_id res chain seq x y z
N MET A 1 28.41 3.48 -26.98
CA MET A 1 27.72 3.62 -28.26
C MET A 1 26.25 3.93 -28.06
N ALA A 2 25.44 3.14 -27.39
CA ALA A 2 23.98 3.40 -27.23
C ALA A 2 23.62 4.80 -26.72
N MET A 3 24.27 5.32 -25.66
CA MET A 3 24.01 6.68 -25.14
C MET A 3 24.35 7.78 -26.15
N ARG A 4 25.46 7.61 -26.86
CA ARG A 4 25.88 8.58 -27.89
C ARG A 4 24.95 8.58 -29.12
N ASP A 5 24.57 7.38 -29.56
CA ASP A 5 23.78 7.21 -30.77
C ASP A 5 22.31 7.62 -30.60
N SER A 6 21.82 7.62 -29.35
CA SER A 6 20.47 8.08 -28.95
C SER A 6 20.43 9.47 -28.30
N GLU A 7 21.58 10.16 -28.19
CA GLU A 7 21.74 11.45 -27.49
C GLU A 7 21.12 11.40 -26.06
N SER A 8 21.18 10.23 -25.41
CA SER A 8 20.57 10.00 -24.12
C SER A 8 21.57 10.04 -22.97
N SER A 9 21.22 10.72 -21.88
CA SER A 9 22.05 10.80 -20.67
C SER A 9 21.96 9.55 -19.77
N ALA A 10 21.14 8.57 -20.13
CA ALA A 10 21.03 7.29 -19.43
C ALA A 10 20.57 6.17 -20.37
N VAL A 11 20.91 4.93 -20.04
CA VAL A 11 20.40 3.72 -20.70
C VAL A 11 19.89 2.76 -19.64
N VAL A 12 18.73 2.14 -19.90
CA VAL A 12 18.18 1.06 -19.06
C VAL A 12 18.70 -0.26 -19.61
N ILE A 13 19.27 -1.06 -18.75
CA ILE A 13 19.71 -2.41 -19.06
C ILE A 13 18.52 -3.34 -18.84
N ILE A 14 18.10 -4.00 -19.92
CA ILE A 14 16.94 -4.88 -19.93
C ILE A 14 17.42 -6.31 -19.71
N GLY A 15 16.78 -7.00 -18.75
CA GLY A 15 16.97 -8.41 -18.47
C GLY A 15 15.98 -9.30 -19.21
N VAL A 16 15.74 -10.48 -18.64
CA VAL A 16 14.75 -11.43 -19.16
C VAL A 16 13.35 -10.82 -19.09
N ASN A 17 12.49 -11.11 -20.07
CA ASN A 17 11.10 -10.62 -20.16
C ASN A 17 10.93 -9.09 -20.16
N ASN A 18 11.92 -8.38 -20.69
CA ASN A 18 11.89 -6.91 -20.77
C ASN A 18 11.85 -6.19 -19.41
N HIS A 19 12.17 -6.88 -18.31
CA HIS A 19 12.30 -6.26 -16.98
C HIS A 19 13.60 -5.49 -16.84
N PRO A 20 13.63 -4.36 -16.07
CA PRO A 20 14.84 -3.59 -15.86
C PRO A 20 15.81 -4.37 -14.96
N ALA A 21 17.01 -4.66 -15.48
CA ALA A 21 18.10 -5.29 -14.73
C ALA A 21 19.00 -4.26 -14.05
N GLY A 22 19.07 -3.05 -14.59
CA GLY A 22 19.90 -1.96 -14.08
C GLY A 22 19.79 -0.70 -14.93
N ILE A 23 20.42 0.35 -14.47
CA ILE A 23 20.55 1.62 -15.20
C ILE A 23 22.00 2.08 -15.21
N LEU A 24 22.43 2.68 -16.31
CA LEU A 24 23.75 3.31 -16.46
C LEU A 24 23.54 4.76 -16.94
N THR A 25 24.10 5.71 -16.21
CA THR A 25 24.00 7.14 -16.49
C THR A 25 25.34 7.73 -16.91
N GLU A 26 25.35 8.93 -17.55
CA GLU A 26 26.57 9.69 -17.83
C GLU A 26 27.41 9.92 -16.55
N GLN A 27 26.76 10.08 -15.41
CA GLN A 27 27.42 10.27 -14.13
C GLN A 27 28.14 9.00 -13.65
N ASP A 28 27.56 7.82 -13.91
CA ASP A 28 28.22 6.54 -13.64
C ASP A 28 29.42 6.35 -14.58
N VAL A 29 29.26 6.72 -15.84
CA VAL A 29 30.36 6.72 -16.83
C VAL A 29 31.47 7.64 -16.37
N ALA A 30 31.18 8.87 -15.96
CA ALA A 30 32.17 9.83 -15.52
C ALA A 30 32.89 9.42 -14.23
N ARG A 31 32.18 8.82 -13.28
CA ARG A 31 32.71 8.48 -11.95
C ARG A 31 33.41 7.13 -11.90
N ARG A 32 32.87 6.14 -12.63
CA ARG A 32 33.31 4.73 -12.54
C ARG A 32 34.14 4.29 -13.75
N LEU A 33 33.76 4.77 -14.95
CA LEU A 33 34.36 4.32 -16.21
C LEU A 33 35.62 5.11 -16.62
N ALA A 34 35.73 6.40 -16.23
CA ALA A 34 36.82 7.26 -16.70
C ALA A 34 38.20 6.88 -16.11
N PHE A 35 38.25 6.06 -15.07
CA PHE A 35 39.51 5.83 -14.33
C PHE A 35 39.95 4.38 -14.15
N ASP A 36 39.08 3.36 -14.37
CA ASP A 36 39.42 1.98 -13.95
C ASP A 36 38.89 0.84 -14.85
N LEU A 37 38.46 1.05 -16.11
CA LEU A 37 37.77 0.00 -16.84
C LEU A 37 38.43 -0.50 -18.11
N GLU A 38 38.47 -1.80 -18.27
CA GLU A 38 38.77 -2.48 -19.51
C GLU A 38 37.64 -2.34 -20.53
N PRO A 39 37.92 -2.15 -21.84
CA PRO A 39 36.90 -1.93 -22.88
C PRO A 39 35.84 -3.04 -22.98
N ASP A 40 36.17 -4.26 -22.54
CA ASP A 40 35.30 -5.47 -22.64
C ASP A 40 34.57 -5.83 -21.36
N MET A 41 34.55 -4.93 -20.34
CA MET A 41 33.87 -5.20 -19.08
C MET A 41 32.35 -5.30 -19.25
N PRO A 42 31.69 -6.34 -18.70
CA PRO A 42 30.23 -6.47 -18.75
C PRO A 42 29.52 -5.31 -18.06
N VAL A 43 28.45 -4.79 -18.68
CA VAL A 43 27.65 -3.66 -18.14
C VAL A 43 27.09 -3.94 -16.75
N SER A 44 26.80 -5.20 -16.41
CA SER A 44 26.35 -5.64 -15.11
C SER A 44 27.28 -5.30 -13.95
N LYS A 45 28.57 -5.09 -14.20
CA LYS A 45 29.55 -4.68 -13.18
C LYS A 45 29.59 -3.17 -12.92
N VAL A 46 29.00 -2.38 -13.82
CA VAL A 46 29.07 -0.91 -13.77
C VAL A 46 27.71 -0.23 -13.67
N MET A 47 26.63 -0.94 -13.99
CA MET A 47 25.27 -0.43 -13.83
C MET A 47 24.90 -0.28 -12.35
N THR A 48 23.96 0.61 -12.07
CA THR A 48 23.28 0.67 -10.78
C THR A 48 22.14 -0.35 -10.76
N SER A 49 22.14 -1.24 -9.75
CA SER A 49 21.11 -2.27 -9.52
C SER A 49 21.01 -2.52 -8.02
N PRO A 50 19.79 -2.74 -7.44
CA PRO A 50 18.50 -2.65 -8.11
C PRO A 50 18.18 -1.22 -8.59
N VAL A 51 17.32 -1.09 -9.61
CA VAL A 51 16.93 0.20 -10.18
C VAL A 51 15.58 0.64 -9.60
N GLN A 52 15.50 1.89 -9.16
CA GLN A 52 14.22 2.50 -8.77
C GLN A 52 13.36 2.72 -10.01
N THR A 53 12.14 2.25 -9.98
CA THR A 53 11.19 2.29 -11.10
C THR A 53 9.87 2.90 -10.67
N ILE A 54 9.03 3.28 -11.63
CA ILE A 54 7.68 3.74 -11.39
C ILE A 54 6.72 3.09 -12.39
N ALA A 55 5.49 2.81 -11.98
CA ALA A 55 4.48 2.30 -12.88
C ALA A 55 3.98 3.43 -13.83
N GLU A 56 3.61 3.08 -15.07
CA GLU A 56 3.12 4.05 -16.07
C GLU A 56 1.84 4.81 -15.63
N LYS A 57 1.09 4.23 -14.70
CA LYS A 57 -0.13 4.83 -14.14
C LYS A 57 0.12 5.65 -12.88
N GLU A 58 1.36 5.70 -12.39
CA GLU A 58 1.71 6.49 -11.22
C GLU A 58 1.72 7.99 -11.52
N PHE A 59 1.45 8.77 -10.51
CA PHE A 59 1.46 10.22 -10.63
C PHE A 59 2.86 10.79 -10.83
N LEU A 60 2.96 11.77 -11.73
CA LEU A 60 4.22 12.41 -12.06
C LEU A 60 4.91 13.03 -10.84
N PHE A 61 4.15 13.65 -9.94
CA PHE A 61 4.71 14.26 -8.72
C PHE A 61 5.26 13.21 -7.74
N HIS A 62 4.67 12.00 -7.67
CA HIS A 62 5.23 10.90 -6.89
C HIS A 62 6.57 10.46 -7.47
N ALA A 63 6.65 10.31 -8.79
CA ALA A 63 7.93 10.06 -9.45
C ALA A 63 8.97 11.13 -9.10
N ILE A 64 8.59 12.41 -9.15
CA ILE A 64 9.46 13.53 -8.79
C ILE A 64 9.92 13.44 -7.33
N ALA A 65 9.02 13.14 -6.39
CA ALA A 65 9.35 12.98 -4.98
C ALA A 65 10.36 11.86 -4.75
N VAL A 66 10.12 10.67 -5.32
CA VAL A 66 11.04 9.53 -5.24
C VAL A 66 12.40 9.87 -5.87
N MET A 67 12.39 10.51 -7.04
CA MET A 67 13.63 10.88 -7.74
C MET A 67 14.46 11.89 -6.94
N ARG A 68 13.83 12.88 -6.32
CA ARG A 68 14.51 13.89 -5.48
C ARG A 68 15.08 13.27 -4.21
N ARG A 69 14.26 12.50 -3.49
CA ARG A 69 14.67 11.83 -2.26
C ARG A 69 15.88 10.93 -2.45
N ASN A 70 15.86 10.12 -3.51
CA ASN A 70 16.96 9.20 -3.81
C ASN A 70 18.09 9.85 -4.65
N ASN A 71 18.03 11.16 -4.87
CA ASN A 71 19.00 11.92 -5.68
C ASN A 71 19.25 11.29 -7.08
N ILE A 72 18.20 10.73 -7.71
CA ILE A 72 18.24 10.14 -9.04
C ILE A 72 17.61 11.08 -10.06
N ARG A 73 18.14 11.07 -11.27
CA ARG A 73 17.72 11.96 -12.37
C ARG A 73 16.98 11.23 -13.49
N HIS A 74 17.00 9.89 -13.45
CA HIS A 74 16.41 9.02 -14.45
C HIS A 74 15.71 7.86 -13.75
N MET A 75 14.47 7.59 -14.13
CA MET A 75 13.63 6.55 -13.54
C MET A 75 12.91 5.77 -14.65
N PRO A 76 13.15 4.47 -14.80
CA PRO A 76 12.41 3.65 -15.76
C PRO A 76 10.93 3.58 -15.40
N VAL A 77 10.07 3.67 -16.42
CA VAL A 77 8.62 3.53 -16.32
C VAL A 77 8.23 2.12 -16.75
N LEU A 78 7.41 1.45 -15.96
CA LEU A 78 6.99 0.07 -16.19
C LEU A 78 5.50 -0.01 -16.51
N ASP A 79 5.15 -0.93 -17.41
CA ASP A 79 3.76 -1.35 -17.63
C ASP A 79 3.26 -2.27 -16.50
N ARG A 80 1.99 -2.72 -16.60
CA ARG A 80 1.38 -3.66 -15.66
C ARG A 80 2.10 -5.02 -15.60
N GLY A 81 2.82 -5.41 -16.65
CA GLY A 81 3.59 -6.64 -16.74
C GLY A 81 5.01 -6.51 -16.20
N GLY A 82 5.41 -5.32 -15.70
CA GLY A 82 6.76 -5.03 -15.24
C GLY A 82 7.77 -4.78 -16.36
N SER A 83 7.32 -4.66 -17.62
CA SER A 83 8.19 -4.36 -18.75
C SER A 83 8.45 -2.84 -18.85
N VAL A 84 9.66 -2.47 -19.25
CA VAL A 84 10.03 -1.07 -19.42
C VAL A 84 9.33 -0.48 -20.64
N THR A 85 8.52 0.57 -20.43
CA THR A 85 7.80 1.33 -21.46
C THR A 85 8.42 2.67 -21.76
N GLY A 86 9.22 3.21 -20.82
CA GLY A 86 9.84 4.52 -20.99
C GLY A 86 10.89 4.82 -19.94
N LEU A 87 11.46 6.03 -20.05
CA LEU A 87 12.43 6.58 -19.12
C LEU A 87 12.02 8.01 -18.76
N LEU A 88 11.64 8.23 -17.51
CA LEU A 88 11.32 9.55 -16.98
C LEU A 88 12.61 10.27 -16.60
N ARG A 89 12.77 11.50 -17.06
CA ARG A 89 13.88 12.37 -16.65
C ARG A 89 13.35 13.45 -15.68
N LEU A 90 14.02 13.62 -14.55
CA LEU A 90 13.61 14.59 -13.53
C LEU A 90 13.39 16.00 -14.11
N LYS A 91 14.27 16.44 -15.02
CA LYS A 91 14.13 17.76 -15.65
C LYS A 91 12.82 17.92 -16.43
N ASP A 92 12.39 16.88 -17.17
CA ASP A 92 11.18 16.94 -17.99
C ASP A 92 9.93 16.88 -17.10
N ALA A 93 10.00 16.07 -16.04
CA ALA A 93 8.94 15.99 -15.01
C ALA A 93 8.72 17.35 -14.33
N LEU A 94 9.79 18.05 -13.97
CA LEU A 94 9.73 19.38 -13.33
C LEU A 94 9.14 20.46 -14.24
N PHE A 95 9.40 20.41 -15.55
CA PHE A 95 8.81 21.36 -16.51
C PHE A 95 7.29 21.20 -16.69
N SER A 96 6.76 20.03 -16.36
CA SER A 96 5.33 19.70 -16.54
C SER A 96 4.49 19.94 -15.28
N SER A 97 5.10 20.39 -14.16
CA SER A 97 4.46 20.47 -12.85
C SER A 97 4.11 21.90 -12.47
N ASP A 98 2.94 22.07 -11.84
CA ASP A 98 2.47 23.35 -11.29
C ASP A 98 3.29 23.74 -10.03
N GLU A 99 3.45 25.05 -9.78
CA GLU A 99 4.27 25.62 -8.69
C GLU A 99 3.74 25.18 -7.29
N SER A 100 2.42 25.04 -7.15
CA SER A 100 1.76 24.56 -5.92
C SER A 100 2.11 23.09 -5.63
N LEU A 101 2.05 22.26 -6.66
CA LEU A 101 2.40 20.84 -6.56
C LEU A 101 3.89 20.66 -6.21
N MET A 102 4.76 21.51 -6.75
CA MET A 102 6.18 21.52 -6.45
C MET A 102 6.49 21.83 -4.99
N LYS A 103 5.71 22.71 -4.37
CA LYS A 103 5.84 23.05 -2.95
C LYS A 103 5.51 21.86 -2.05
N GLN A 104 4.47 21.10 -2.40
CA GLN A 104 4.08 19.87 -1.67
C GLN A 104 5.11 18.75 -1.85
N ILE A 105 5.68 18.60 -3.05
CA ILE A 105 6.78 17.66 -3.31
C ILE A 105 8.01 18.02 -2.47
N ASP A 106 8.32 19.29 -2.32
CA ASP A 106 9.45 19.75 -1.49
C ASP A 106 9.25 19.39 0.00
N ILE A 107 8.03 19.47 0.51
CA ILE A 107 7.68 19.03 1.88
C ILE A 107 7.90 17.51 1.99
N LEU A 108 7.39 16.73 1.05
CA LEU A 108 7.50 15.26 1.04
C LEU A 108 8.95 14.75 0.94
N THR A 109 9.89 15.55 0.44
CA THR A 109 11.26 15.10 0.16
C THR A 109 12.30 15.49 1.21
N LYS A 110 12.02 16.48 2.03
CA LYS A 110 13.04 17.10 2.90
C LYS A 110 13.04 16.65 4.35
N VAL A 111 12.08 15.83 4.75
CA VAL A 111 11.82 15.58 6.15
C VAL A 111 12.12 14.14 6.54
N ASP A 112 12.98 13.96 7.56
CA ASP A 112 13.32 12.69 8.17
C ASP A 112 13.10 12.70 9.70
N ASP A 113 12.22 13.58 10.19
CA ASP A 113 11.83 13.67 11.59
C ASP A 113 10.32 13.64 11.78
N VAL A 114 9.88 13.40 13.00
CA VAL A 114 8.46 13.25 13.35
C VAL A 114 7.67 14.53 13.07
N ASP A 115 8.24 15.70 13.32
CA ASP A 115 7.55 16.98 13.14
C ASP A 115 7.22 17.21 11.66
N GLY A 116 8.12 16.87 10.79
CA GLY A 116 7.84 16.99 9.37
C GLY A 116 6.92 15.90 8.83
N PHE A 117 6.89 14.69 9.40
CA PHE A 117 5.83 13.73 9.05
C PHE A 117 4.45 14.25 9.45
N ILE A 118 4.34 14.98 10.57
CA ILE A 118 3.11 15.67 10.97
C ILE A 118 2.72 16.72 9.92
N GLU A 119 3.68 17.54 9.44
CA GLU A 119 3.42 18.53 8.38
C GLU A 119 2.93 17.87 7.09
N ILE A 120 3.57 16.76 6.67
CA ILE A 120 3.15 15.97 5.51
C ILE A 120 1.71 15.47 5.69
N LYS A 121 1.39 14.94 6.87
CA LYS A 121 0.05 14.40 7.17
C LYS A 121 -1.01 15.50 7.13
N GLN A 122 -0.72 16.67 7.68
CA GLN A 122 -1.62 17.82 7.67
C GLN A 122 -1.83 18.38 6.25
N ALA A 123 -0.80 18.37 5.41
CA ALA A 123 -0.88 18.85 4.03
C ALA A 123 -1.76 17.95 3.13
N GLN A 124 -2.10 16.74 3.54
CA GLN A 124 -2.94 15.82 2.74
C GLN A 124 -4.36 16.37 2.51
N VAL A 125 -4.90 17.16 3.43
CA VAL A 125 -6.23 17.79 3.28
C VAL A 125 -6.23 18.75 2.09
N ASP A 126 -5.26 19.67 2.07
CA ASP A 126 -5.14 20.67 1.01
C ASP A 126 -4.83 20.02 -0.34
N LEU A 127 -3.96 19.00 -0.33
CA LEU A 127 -3.63 18.22 -1.51
C LEU A 127 -4.88 17.53 -2.09
N ALA A 128 -5.67 16.85 -1.28
CA ALA A 128 -6.89 16.19 -1.72
C ALA A 128 -7.92 17.20 -2.26
N ALA A 129 -8.08 18.34 -1.59
CA ALA A 129 -8.98 19.41 -2.02
C ALA A 129 -8.58 19.97 -3.38
N GLN A 130 -7.28 20.22 -3.59
CA GLN A 130 -6.77 20.73 -4.87
C GLN A 130 -6.97 19.71 -5.99
N LEU A 131 -6.60 18.44 -5.77
CA LEU A 131 -6.74 17.40 -6.79
C LEU A 131 -8.22 17.17 -7.17
N MET A 132 -9.14 17.27 -6.20
CA MET A 132 -10.58 17.24 -6.50
C MET A 132 -11.03 18.45 -7.33
N ALA A 133 -10.53 19.64 -7.04
CA ALA A 133 -10.82 20.84 -7.82
C ALA A 133 -10.30 20.75 -9.26
N ASP A 134 -9.19 20.03 -9.46
CA ASP A 134 -8.59 19.73 -10.76
C ASP A 134 -9.26 18.54 -11.48
N ASN A 135 -10.37 18.02 -10.93
CA ASN A 135 -11.15 16.89 -11.46
C ASN A 135 -10.33 15.57 -11.57
N VAL A 136 -9.35 15.36 -10.71
CA VAL A 136 -8.67 14.06 -10.62
C VAL A 136 -9.65 13.04 -10.06
N PRO A 137 -9.78 11.83 -10.66
CA PRO A 137 -10.66 10.78 -10.16
C PRO A 137 -10.35 10.43 -8.70
N VAL A 138 -11.37 10.34 -7.85
CA VAL A 138 -11.16 10.14 -6.41
C VAL A 138 -10.40 8.85 -6.08
N PRO A 139 -10.61 7.70 -6.74
CA PRO A 139 -9.78 6.52 -6.48
C PRO A 139 -8.29 6.76 -6.69
N GLU A 140 -7.91 7.62 -7.64
CA GLU A 140 -6.53 8.01 -7.85
C GLU A 140 -6.00 8.89 -6.71
N ILE A 141 -6.84 9.80 -6.19
CA ILE A 141 -6.50 10.60 -5.00
C ILE A 141 -6.28 9.67 -3.79
N LEU A 142 -7.17 8.69 -3.56
CA LEU A 142 -7.01 7.74 -2.46
C LEU A 142 -5.74 6.90 -2.61
N ALA A 143 -5.43 6.44 -3.81
CA ALA A 143 -4.20 5.71 -4.10
C ALA A 143 -2.96 6.54 -3.76
N LEU A 144 -2.97 7.83 -4.12
CA LEU A 144 -1.90 8.76 -3.79
C LEU A 144 -1.76 8.97 -2.28
N LEU A 145 -2.86 9.27 -1.58
CA LEU A 145 -2.85 9.45 -0.13
C LEU A 145 -2.31 8.21 0.57
N THR A 146 -2.71 7.02 0.09
CA THR A 146 -2.19 5.75 0.62
C THR A 146 -0.69 5.61 0.40
N GLN A 147 -0.20 6.01 -0.76
CA GLN A 147 1.21 5.93 -1.10
C GLN A 147 2.06 6.85 -0.22
N ILE A 148 1.59 8.07 0.05
CA ILE A 148 2.21 9.00 1.02
C ILE A 148 2.20 8.37 2.43
N ASN A 149 1.10 7.78 2.84
CA ASN A 149 0.98 7.12 4.14
C ASN A 149 1.95 5.93 4.26
N ASN A 150 2.06 5.10 3.23
CA ASN A 150 2.99 3.96 3.19
C ASN A 150 4.46 4.42 3.23
N ASP A 151 4.79 5.55 2.60
CA ASP A 151 6.11 6.15 2.68
C ASP A 151 6.43 6.65 4.10
N ILE A 152 5.45 7.24 4.78
CA ILE A 152 5.58 7.61 6.21
C ILE A 152 5.84 6.34 7.05
N TYR A 153 5.06 5.28 6.87
CA TYR A 153 5.30 3.99 7.57
C TYR A 153 6.70 3.47 7.34
N HIS A 154 7.16 3.48 6.09
CA HIS A 154 8.51 3.02 5.73
C HIS A 154 9.58 3.79 6.50
N ARG A 155 9.53 5.11 6.47
CA ARG A 155 10.54 5.99 7.09
C ARG A 155 10.48 5.96 8.60
N VAL A 156 9.29 5.92 9.20
CA VAL A 156 9.13 5.77 10.66
C VAL A 156 9.69 4.42 11.12
N THR A 157 9.53 3.37 10.31
CA THR A 157 10.15 2.06 10.60
C THR A 157 11.68 2.16 10.62
N ASP A 158 12.29 2.79 9.60
CA ASP A 158 13.74 3.00 9.56
C ASP A 158 14.24 3.81 10.78
N CYS A 159 13.57 4.93 11.10
CA CYS A 159 13.90 5.73 12.28
C CYS A 159 13.78 4.92 13.57
N THR A 160 12.71 4.13 13.71
CA THR A 160 12.50 3.30 14.92
C THR A 160 13.60 2.24 15.07
N ILE A 161 14.04 1.61 13.98
CA ILE A 161 15.17 0.65 14.01
C ILE A 161 16.46 1.36 14.45
N MET A 162 16.75 2.52 13.86
CA MET A 162 17.94 3.31 14.25
C MET A 162 17.91 3.70 15.73
N ASP A 163 16.77 4.11 16.26
CA ASP A 163 16.60 4.46 17.68
C ASP A 163 16.80 3.23 18.58
N MET A 164 16.32 2.06 18.16
CA MET A 164 16.56 0.79 18.87
C MET A 164 18.06 0.45 18.93
N GLU A 165 18.76 0.58 17.82
CA GLU A 165 20.21 0.35 17.76
C GLU A 165 20.98 1.34 18.64
N GLN A 166 20.68 2.63 18.55
CA GLN A 166 21.32 3.68 19.35
C GLN A 166 21.04 3.53 20.84
N SER A 167 19.87 2.99 21.21
CA SER A 167 19.53 2.69 22.62
C SER A 167 20.19 1.41 23.15
N GLY A 168 21.02 0.73 22.35
CA GLY A 168 21.77 -0.45 22.74
C GLY A 168 21.00 -1.77 22.64
N LYS A 169 19.83 -1.79 21.98
CA LYS A 169 19.05 -3.01 21.74
C LYS A 169 19.53 -3.81 20.52
N GLY A 170 20.45 -3.22 19.74
CA GLY A 170 21.00 -3.84 18.54
C GLY A 170 20.03 -3.87 17.35
N PRO A 171 20.48 -4.44 16.22
CA PRO A 171 19.65 -4.62 15.02
C PRO A 171 18.52 -5.62 15.27
N PRO A 172 17.52 -5.68 14.35
CA PRO A 172 16.50 -6.72 14.41
C PRO A 172 17.11 -8.11 14.52
N PRO A 173 16.65 -8.96 15.45
CA PRO A 173 17.24 -10.30 15.66
C PRO A 173 16.88 -11.31 14.55
N VAL A 174 15.84 -11.05 13.77
CA VAL A 174 15.40 -11.81 12.60
C VAL A 174 14.88 -10.86 11.54
N ASP A 175 14.86 -11.30 10.29
CA ASP A 175 14.25 -10.55 9.19
C ASP A 175 12.73 -10.42 9.40
N PHE A 176 12.16 -9.30 8.95
CA PHE A 176 10.73 -9.06 9.12
C PHE A 176 10.17 -8.11 8.06
N SER A 177 8.85 -8.08 7.98
CA SER A 177 8.10 -7.10 7.18
C SER A 177 7.09 -6.38 8.06
N VAL A 178 6.93 -5.07 7.82
CA VAL A 178 5.79 -4.30 8.32
C VAL A 178 4.70 -4.34 7.26
N ILE A 179 3.51 -4.75 7.67
CA ILE A 179 2.33 -4.76 6.81
C ILE A 179 1.30 -3.74 7.28
N VAL A 180 0.58 -3.15 6.33
CA VAL A 180 -0.64 -2.37 6.58
C VAL A 180 -1.83 -3.12 6.04
N MET A 181 -2.99 -2.97 6.69
CA MET A 181 -4.20 -3.75 6.41
C MET A 181 -5.39 -2.84 6.04
N GLY A 182 -6.52 -3.45 5.70
CA GLY A 182 -7.75 -2.74 5.37
C GLY A 182 -7.59 -1.78 4.19
N SER A 183 -8.02 -0.52 4.35
CA SER A 183 -7.90 0.49 3.29
C SER A 183 -6.44 0.78 2.91
N GLY A 184 -5.51 0.72 3.85
CA GLY A 184 -4.07 0.84 3.60
C GLY A 184 -3.55 -0.28 2.71
N GLY A 185 -3.96 -1.51 2.99
CA GLY A 185 -3.62 -2.69 2.18
C GLY A 185 -4.18 -2.61 0.76
N ARG A 186 -5.40 -2.12 0.59
CA ARG A 186 -6.04 -1.94 -0.72
C ARG A 186 -5.49 -0.78 -1.55
N GLY A 187 -4.78 0.16 -0.94
CA GLY A 187 -4.36 1.39 -1.61
C GLY A 187 -5.49 2.44 -1.68
N GLU A 188 -6.38 2.46 -0.70
CA GLU A 188 -7.64 3.22 -0.71
C GLU A 188 -7.84 4.05 0.57
N ASN A 189 -6.73 4.54 1.19
CA ASN A 189 -6.84 5.37 2.37
C ASN A 189 -7.53 6.70 2.06
N PHE A 190 -8.48 7.05 2.90
CA PHE A 190 -8.97 8.41 3.02
C PHE A 190 -7.96 9.29 3.79
N ILE A 191 -8.32 10.58 4.03
CA ILE A 191 -7.42 11.55 4.67
C ILE A 191 -7.06 11.14 6.10
N PHE A 192 -7.99 10.58 6.87
CA PHE A 192 -7.84 10.25 8.27
C PHE A 192 -7.99 8.75 8.52
N PRO A 193 -7.06 7.89 8.04
CA PRO A 193 -7.08 6.47 8.36
C PRO A 193 -6.58 6.26 9.78
N ASP A 194 -7.17 5.32 10.51
CA ASP A 194 -6.60 4.75 11.72
C ASP A 194 -5.45 3.79 11.39
N GLN A 195 -4.74 3.37 12.43
CA GLN A 195 -3.67 2.38 12.28
C GLN A 195 -4.28 0.98 12.17
N ASP A 196 -4.05 0.33 11.01
CA ASP A 196 -4.23 -1.09 10.84
C ASP A 196 -2.92 -1.67 10.35
N ASN A 197 -2.09 -2.20 11.26
CA ASN A 197 -0.76 -2.68 10.91
C ASN A 197 -0.40 -3.99 11.62
N GLY A 198 0.63 -4.67 11.12
CA GLY A 198 1.14 -5.91 11.69
C GLY A 198 2.58 -6.18 11.28
N LEU A 199 3.15 -7.24 11.84
CA LEU A 199 4.48 -7.73 11.49
C LEU A 199 4.41 -9.16 11.00
N ILE A 200 5.18 -9.48 9.95
CA ILE A 200 5.50 -10.84 9.54
C ILE A 200 6.97 -11.04 9.83
N LEU A 201 7.29 -11.93 10.76
CA LEU A 201 8.64 -12.23 11.17
C LEU A 201 9.14 -13.49 10.44
N GLU A 202 10.44 -13.57 10.18
CA GLU A 202 11.08 -14.83 9.81
C GLU A 202 10.80 -15.90 10.88
N ASP A 203 10.76 -17.17 10.47
CA ASP A 203 10.60 -18.27 11.40
C ASP A 203 11.87 -18.49 12.22
N TYR A 204 11.71 -18.71 13.51
CA TYR A 204 12.78 -18.93 14.46
C TYR A 204 12.44 -20.08 15.44
N PRO A 205 13.44 -20.72 16.08
CA PRO A 205 13.21 -21.76 17.09
C PRO A 205 12.45 -21.23 18.31
N ASP A 206 11.54 -22.03 18.86
CA ASP A 206 10.68 -21.65 20.00
C ASP A 206 11.48 -21.23 21.27
N ASP A 207 12.68 -21.74 21.47
CA ASP A 207 13.57 -21.40 22.59
C ASP A 207 14.13 -19.98 22.50
N GLN A 208 14.10 -19.34 21.32
CA GLN A 208 14.51 -17.96 21.10
C GLN A 208 13.37 -16.95 21.25
N HIS A 209 12.11 -17.42 21.43
CA HIS A 209 10.93 -16.56 21.42
C HIS A 209 11.02 -15.38 22.40
N ASN A 210 11.49 -15.61 23.63
CA ASN A 210 11.59 -14.55 24.63
C ASN A 210 12.62 -13.48 24.26
N GLU A 211 13.71 -13.85 23.61
CA GLU A 211 14.76 -12.92 23.17
C GLU A 211 14.25 -12.07 22.01
N ILE A 212 13.58 -12.70 21.06
CA ILE A 212 13.01 -12.03 19.88
C ILE A 212 11.89 -11.08 20.30
N ASP A 213 10.96 -11.52 21.15
CA ASP A 213 9.89 -10.65 21.67
C ASP A 213 10.41 -9.48 22.49
N ALA A 214 11.54 -9.65 23.22
CA ALA A 214 12.19 -8.56 23.97
C ALA A 214 12.65 -7.42 23.02
N TRP A 215 12.87 -7.67 21.75
CA TRP A 215 13.16 -6.66 20.74
C TRP A 215 11.88 -6.16 20.06
N PHE A 216 11.00 -7.05 19.59
CA PHE A 216 9.83 -6.66 18.76
C PHE A 216 8.71 -6.00 19.57
N ILE A 217 8.55 -6.27 20.86
CA ILE A 217 7.54 -5.59 21.69
C ILE A 217 7.83 -4.09 21.77
N PRO A 218 8.99 -3.64 22.26
CA PRO A 218 9.29 -2.20 22.33
C PRO A 218 9.42 -1.54 20.96
N PHE A 219 9.83 -2.27 19.91
CA PHE A 219 9.79 -1.78 18.54
C PHE A 219 8.35 -1.46 18.12
N SER A 220 7.42 -2.40 18.31
CA SER A 220 6.01 -2.23 17.96
C SER A 220 5.35 -1.08 18.74
N GLU A 221 5.69 -0.94 20.03
CA GLU A 221 5.22 0.18 20.86
C GLU A 221 5.73 1.52 20.35
N SER A 222 7.03 1.61 20.02
CA SER A 222 7.64 2.82 19.50
C SER A 222 7.04 3.21 18.14
N LEU A 223 6.94 2.26 17.20
CA LEU A 223 6.32 2.46 15.89
C LEU A 223 4.88 2.98 16.04
N THR A 224 4.05 2.27 16.81
CA THR A 224 2.63 2.60 17.00
C THR A 224 2.46 3.99 17.64
N ASN A 225 3.23 4.30 18.70
CA ASN A 225 3.16 5.60 19.35
C ASN A 225 3.64 6.75 18.44
N THR A 226 4.65 6.51 17.62
CA THR A 226 5.15 7.50 16.67
C THR A 226 4.12 7.77 15.59
N MET A 227 3.50 6.73 15.05
CA MET A 227 2.42 6.86 14.06
C MET A 227 1.21 7.63 14.62
N ASP A 228 0.82 7.38 15.89
CA ASP A 228 -0.25 8.12 16.56
C ASP A 228 0.07 9.62 16.66
N ARG A 229 1.29 9.97 17.06
CA ARG A 229 1.76 11.36 17.10
C ARG A 229 1.76 12.05 15.75
N ILE A 230 2.03 11.33 14.67
CA ILE A 230 2.01 11.85 13.30
C ILE A 230 0.59 12.16 12.83
N GLY A 231 -0.43 11.49 13.37
CA GLY A 231 -1.82 11.69 13.01
C GLY A 231 -2.49 10.46 12.40
N PHE A 232 -1.98 9.27 12.72
CA PHE A 232 -2.66 7.99 12.48
C PHE A 232 -3.21 7.47 13.82
N PRO A 233 -4.48 7.73 14.16
CA PRO A 233 -5.04 7.34 15.44
C PRO A 233 -4.93 5.83 15.68
N LEU A 234 -4.83 5.45 16.94
CA LEU A 234 -4.84 4.05 17.34
C LEU A 234 -6.13 3.37 16.90
N CYS A 235 -6.03 2.17 16.34
CA CYS A 235 -7.19 1.36 15.98
C CYS A 235 -7.96 0.90 17.22
N ASN A 236 -9.24 1.24 17.31
CA ASN A 236 -10.12 0.81 18.42
C ASN A 236 -10.28 -0.71 18.48
N GLY A 237 -10.09 -1.40 17.36
CA GLY A 237 -10.09 -2.86 17.26
C GLY A 237 -8.77 -3.51 17.68
N HIS A 238 -7.78 -2.72 18.12
CA HIS A 238 -6.43 -3.19 18.45
C HIS A 238 -5.75 -3.97 17.31
N VAL A 239 -5.98 -3.55 16.07
CA VAL A 239 -5.36 -4.12 14.85
C VAL A 239 -4.01 -3.45 14.62
N MET A 240 -3.05 -3.72 15.51
CA MET A 240 -1.73 -3.11 15.50
C MET A 240 -0.66 -4.11 15.96
N ALA A 241 0.57 -3.94 15.52
CA ALA A 241 1.71 -4.80 15.84
C ALA A 241 2.00 -4.94 17.35
N THR A 242 1.53 -4.00 18.18
CA THR A 242 1.57 -4.09 19.65
C THR A 242 0.77 -5.26 20.19
N ASN A 243 -0.28 -5.70 19.48
CA ASN A 243 -1.08 -6.86 19.81
C ASN A 243 -0.43 -8.12 19.18
N PRO A 244 -0.09 -9.17 19.99
CA PRO A 244 0.54 -10.39 19.47
C PRO A 244 -0.27 -11.11 18.40
N LEU A 245 -1.57 -10.82 18.27
CA LEU A 245 -2.40 -11.37 17.20
C LEU A 245 -1.94 -10.91 15.82
N TRP A 246 -1.35 -9.71 15.74
CA TRP A 246 -0.89 -9.07 14.51
C TRP A 246 0.64 -9.03 14.38
N ARG A 247 1.37 -9.70 15.27
CA ARG A 247 2.82 -9.90 15.23
C ARG A 247 3.13 -11.38 15.32
N LYS A 248 3.47 -11.99 14.18
CA LYS A 248 3.63 -13.44 14.05
C LYS A 248 4.73 -13.79 13.07
N THR A 249 5.31 -14.98 13.23
CA THR A 249 6.17 -15.55 12.20
C THR A 249 5.36 -15.98 10.96
N ARG A 250 6.04 -16.22 9.84
CA ARG A 250 5.45 -16.71 8.60
C ARG A 250 4.59 -17.96 8.84
N SER A 251 5.17 -18.96 9.51
CA SER A 251 4.47 -20.22 9.83
C SER A 251 3.29 -20.01 10.77
N GLN A 252 3.40 -19.11 11.76
CA GLN A 252 2.31 -18.77 12.66
C GLN A 252 1.17 -18.04 11.95
N TRP A 253 1.45 -17.16 10.98
CA TRP A 253 0.42 -16.53 10.16
C TRP A 253 -0.34 -17.55 9.31
N ALA A 254 0.37 -18.45 8.62
CA ALA A 254 -0.26 -19.52 7.83
C ALA A 254 -1.16 -20.40 8.72
N ALA A 255 -0.65 -20.85 9.87
CA ALA A 255 -1.41 -21.65 10.83
C ALA A 255 -2.64 -20.90 11.38
N GLN A 256 -2.52 -19.59 11.58
CA GLN A 256 -3.62 -18.75 12.06
C GLN A 256 -4.74 -18.64 11.03
N VAL A 257 -4.41 -18.41 9.76
CA VAL A 257 -5.36 -18.38 8.64
C VAL A 257 -6.06 -19.73 8.50
N ASP A 258 -5.33 -20.82 8.56
CA ASP A 258 -5.88 -22.18 8.55
C ASP A 258 -6.83 -22.43 9.73
N GLN A 259 -6.48 -21.95 10.91
CA GLN A 259 -7.31 -22.08 12.10
C GLN A 259 -8.61 -21.29 11.98
N TRP A 260 -8.53 -20.04 11.52
CA TRP A 260 -9.68 -19.18 11.33
C TRP A 260 -10.64 -19.75 10.28
N SER A 261 -10.12 -20.22 9.15
CA SER A 261 -10.91 -20.84 8.07
C SER A 261 -11.65 -22.11 8.51
N ARG A 262 -11.14 -22.80 9.54
CA ARG A 262 -11.78 -24.00 10.12
C ARG A 262 -12.76 -23.66 11.23
N ARG A 263 -12.47 -22.68 12.10
CA ARG A 263 -13.32 -22.30 13.24
C ARG A 263 -14.58 -21.58 12.80
N ARG A 264 -14.49 -20.70 11.84
CA ARG A 264 -15.61 -20.00 11.17
C ARG A 264 -16.64 -19.42 12.14
N ASN A 265 -16.21 -18.92 13.31
CA ASN A 265 -17.06 -18.13 14.18
C ASN A 265 -16.95 -16.64 13.83
N THR A 266 -17.93 -15.82 14.20
CA THR A 266 -17.98 -14.38 13.92
C THR A 266 -16.66 -13.66 14.18
N THR A 267 -15.99 -13.92 15.31
CA THR A 267 -14.70 -13.28 15.61
C THR A 267 -13.62 -13.67 14.60
N ALA A 268 -13.51 -14.96 14.26
CA ALA A 268 -12.50 -15.41 13.28
C ALA A 268 -12.78 -14.86 11.89
N LEU A 269 -14.04 -14.78 11.47
CA LEU A 269 -14.44 -14.23 10.17
C LEU A 269 -14.09 -12.75 10.08
N ARG A 270 -14.40 -11.93 11.07
CA ARG A 270 -14.03 -10.50 11.13
C ARG A 270 -12.52 -10.28 11.12
N LEU A 271 -11.75 -11.11 11.81
CA LEU A 271 -10.28 -11.02 11.78
C LEU A 271 -9.71 -11.39 10.42
N CYS A 272 -10.30 -12.37 9.73
CA CYS A 272 -9.95 -12.69 8.35
C CYS A 272 -10.25 -11.52 7.41
N ASP A 273 -11.41 -10.89 7.57
CA ASP A 273 -11.85 -9.76 6.77
C ASP A 273 -10.84 -8.60 6.83
N ILE A 274 -10.33 -8.29 8.00
CA ILE A 274 -9.30 -7.28 8.21
C ILE A 274 -7.98 -7.70 7.53
N LEU A 275 -7.56 -8.97 7.76
CA LEU A 275 -6.27 -9.46 7.26
C LEU A 275 -6.24 -9.59 5.74
N PHE A 276 -7.34 -9.91 5.08
CA PHE A 276 -7.32 -10.27 3.66
C PHE A 276 -6.88 -9.13 2.73
N ASP A 277 -6.98 -7.90 3.19
CA ASP A 277 -6.50 -6.73 2.49
C ASP A 277 -5.23 -6.18 3.15
N PHE A 278 -4.08 -6.77 2.91
CA PHE A 278 -2.81 -6.30 3.44
C PHE A 278 -1.75 -6.13 2.36
N ARG A 279 -0.74 -5.32 2.64
CA ARG A 279 0.50 -5.21 1.85
C ARG A 279 1.70 -4.91 2.72
N ALA A 280 2.88 -5.34 2.29
CA ALA A 280 4.12 -4.91 2.90
C ALA A 280 4.39 -3.43 2.56
N VAL A 281 4.83 -2.68 3.56
CA VAL A 281 5.27 -1.28 3.42
C VAL A 281 6.74 -1.11 3.77
N TRP A 282 7.34 -2.12 4.41
CA TRP A 282 8.75 -2.18 4.75
C TRP A 282 9.23 -3.63 4.88
N GLY A 283 10.51 -3.89 4.56
CA GLY A 283 11.16 -5.19 4.76
C GLY A 283 11.00 -6.15 3.59
N GLU A 284 11.01 -7.45 3.87
CA GLU A 284 11.03 -8.53 2.88
C GLU A 284 9.65 -8.73 2.22
N ASN A 285 9.51 -8.31 0.98
CA ASN A 285 8.25 -8.45 0.24
C ASN A 285 7.80 -9.90 0.08
N ASP A 286 8.74 -10.84 -0.06
CA ASP A 286 8.45 -12.27 -0.24
C ASP A 286 7.60 -12.85 0.90
N PHE A 287 7.74 -12.33 2.14
CA PHE A 287 6.93 -12.77 3.28
C PHE A 287 5.45 -12.42 3.11
N ALA A 288 5.17 -11.23 2.62
CA ALA A 288 3.82 -10.79 2.34
C ALA A 288 3.22 -11.55 1.15
N ASP A 289 4.01 -11.78 0.10
CA ASP A 289 3.56 -12.51 -1.10
C ASP A 289 3.26 -13.97 -0.80
N GLU A 290 4.04 -14.62 0.06
CA GLU A 290 3.77 -16.00 0.50
C GLU A 290 2.47 -16.09 1.29
N LEU A 291 2.26 -15.18 2.25
CA LEU A 291 1.03 -15.13 3.03
C LEU A 291 -0.18 -14.84 2.13
N ARG A 292 -0.04 -13.96 1.13
CA ARG A 292 -1.07 -13.65 0.14
C ARG A 292 -1.49 -14.89 -0.62
N ARG A 293 -0.52 -15.63 -1.19
CA ARG A 293 -0.79 -16.86 -1.92
C ARG A 293 -1.47 -17.92 -1.04
N HIS A 294 -1.03 -18.05 0.22
CA HIS A 294 -1.65 -18.98 1.17
C HIS A 294 -3.12 -18.62 1.46
N ILE A 295 -3.43 -17.35 1.73
CA ILE A 295 -4.81 -16.88 1.94
C ILE A 295 -5.67 -17.15 0.72
N THR A 296 -5.19 -16.81 -0.47
CA THR A 296 -5.90 -17.01 -1.74
C THR A 296 -6.23 -18.49 -1.97
N GLU A 297 -5.28 -19.40 -1.72
CA GLU A 297 -5.50 -20.83 -1.85
C GLU A 297 -6.48 -21.38 -0.81
N VAL A 298 -6.41 -20.94 0.44
CA VAL A 298 -7.37 -21.29 1.50
C VAL A 298 -8.79 -20.86 1.11
N CYS A 299 -8.96 -19.63 0.62
CA CYS A 299 -10.25 -19.12 0.17
C CYS A 299 -10.78 -19.91 -1.03
N ARG A 300 -9.95 -20.12 -2.04
CA ARG A 300 -10.31 -20.84 -3.27
C ARG A 300 -10.72 -22.29 -3.00
N SER A 301 -10.03 -22.96 -2.09
CA SER A 301 -10.27 -24.39 -1.75
C SER A 301 -11.42 -24.60 -0.76
N ASN A 302 -11.82 -23.57 0.02
CA ASN A 302 -12.80 -23.70 1.10
C ASN A 302 -14.09 -22.90 0.87
N LYS A 303 -14.96 -23.42 -0.01
CA LYS A 303 -16.24 -22.76 -0.35
C LYS A 303 -17.18 -22.55 0.87
N SER A 304 -17.07 -23.40 1.89
CA SER A 304 -17.90 -23.26 3.11
C SER A 304 -17.45 -22.06 3.93
N PHE A 305 -16.14 -21.82 3.98
CA PHE A 305 -15.56 -20.66 4.65
C PHE A 305 -16.00 -19.35 3.99
N LEU A 306 -15.94 -19.27 2.65
CA LEU A 306 -16.40 -18.10 1.91
C LEU A 306 -17.89 -17.82 2.09
N ARG A 307 -18.74 -18.86 2.18
CA ARG A 307 -20.18 -18.69 2.47
C ARG A 307 -20.44 -18.16 3.88
N ASP A 308 -19.64 -18.59 4.86
CA ASP A 308 -19.78 -18.10 6.23
C ASP A 308 -19.30 -16.64 6.33
N MET A 309 -18.27 -16.24 5.56
CA MET A 309 -17.85 -14.84 5.42
C MET A 309 -18.95 -13.99 4.75
N GLU A 310 -19.50 -14.45 3.64
CA GLU A 310 -20.62 -13.79 2.97
C GLU A 310 -21.83 -13.58 3.92
N ALA A 311 -22.15 -14.57 4.76
CA ALA A 311 -23.22 -14.45 5.72
C ALA A 311 -22.94 -13.42 6.83
N GLU A 312 -21.68 -13.33 7.30
CA GLU A 312 -21.25 -12.31 8.28
C GLU A 312 -21.30 -10.90 7.67
N ASP A 313 -20.86 -10.76 6.41
CA ASP A 313 -20.86 -9.47 5.69
C ASP A 313 -22.29 -8.96 5.43
N GLN A 314 -23.27 -9.86 5.22
CA GLN A 314 -24.68 -9.49 5.05
C GLN A 314 -25.28 -8.83 6.31
N ASP A 315 -24.76 -9.12 7.50
CA ASP A 315 -25.16 -8.46 8.74
C ASP A 315 -24.75 -6.98 8.80
N ASN A 316 -23.75 -6.55 8.00
CA ASN A 316 -23.34 -5.15 7.89
C ASN A 316 -24.37 -4.26 7.17
N GLY A 317 -25.34 -4.82 6.47
CA GLY A 317 -26.53 -4.16 5.92
C GLY A 317 -26.24 -2.99 4.95
N ILE A 318 -26.92 -2.97 3.83
CA ILE A 318 -26.97 -1.78 2.96
C ILE A 318 -27.93 -0.74 3.56
N ALA A 319 -27.65 0.56 3.35
CA ALA A 319 -28.49 1.65 3.85
C ALA A 319 -29.85 1.76 3.13
N LEU A 320 -30.42 0.65 2.65
CA LEU A 320 -31.71 0.60 1.96
C LEU A 320 -32.70 -0.21 2.79
N GLY A 321 -33.79 0.45 3.18
CA GLY A 321 -34.90 -0.15 3.88
C GLY A 321 -36.07 -0.51 2.94
N PHE A 322 -37.21 -0.82 3.52
CA PHE A 322 -38.43 -1.09 2.78
C PHE A 322 -38.80 0.07 1.82
N PHE A 323 -39.13 -0.24 0.59
CA PHE A 323 -39.49 0.70 -0.49
C PHE A 323 -38.31 1.61 -0.92
N ASP A 324 -37.08 1.10 -0.95
CA ASP A 324 -35.87 1.80 -1.38
C ASP A 324 -35.61 3.13 -0.63
N ARG A 325 -36.11 3.22 0.62
CA ARG A 325 -35.84 4.39 1.46
C ARG A 325 -34.51 4.23 2.16
N PHE A 326 -33.71 5.30 2.15
CA PHE A 326 -32.46 5.30 2.89
C PHE A 326 -32.67 5.13 4.41
N ILE A 327 -31.87 4.26 5.00
CA ILE A 327 -31.78 4.09 6.45
C ILE A 327 -30.80 5.12 6.96
N THR A 328 -31.26 6.00 7.86
CA THR A 328 -30.45 7.04 8.48
C THR A 328 -30.32 6.79 9.97
N ALA A 329 -29.24 7.36 10.61
CA ALA A 329 -29.03 7.31 12.04
C ALA A 329 -30.22 7.90 12.80
N LYS A 330 -30.76 7.18 13.80
CA LYS A 330 -31.92 7.58 14.59
C LYS A 330 -31.56 7.94 16.02
N ASP A 331 -30.55 7.28 16.58
CA ASP A 331 -30.22 7.29 18.01
C ASP A 331 -28.98 8.12 18.35
N ASP A 332 -28.35 8.74 17.35
CA ASP A 332 -27.20 9.62 17.51
C ASP A 332 -27.65 11.06 17.23
N ASP A 333 -27.69 11.91 18.26
CA ASP A 333 -28.18 13.29 18.14
C ASP A 333 -27.30 14.14 17.21
N GLU A 334 -26.02 13.82 17.07
CA GLU A 334 -25.06 14.55 16.22
C GLU A 334 -25.21 14.18 14.73
N HIS A 335 -25.55 12.92 14.43
CA HIS A 335 -25.67 12.40 13.07
C HIS A 335 -27.11 12.05 12.67
N LYS A 336 -28.10 12.56 13.40
CA LYS A 336 -29.51 12.26 13.13
C LYS A 336 -29.93 12.64 11.73
N GLY A 337 -30.45 11.66 11.01
CA GLY A 337 -30.86 11.82 9.62
C GLY A 337 -29.72 11.68 8.60
N MET A 338 -28.49 11.49 9.03
CA MET A 338 -27.34 11.20 8.18
C MET A 338 -27.19 9.71 7.90
N MET A 339 -26.57 9.37 6.79
CA MET A 339 -26.23 7.99 6.41
C MET A 339 -24.73 7.78 6.54
N ASN A 340 -24.32 6.66 7.15
CA ASN A 340 -22.92 6.28 7.19
C ASN A 340 -22.51 5.64 5.86
N LEU A 341 -22.00 6.45 4.94
CA LEU A 341 -21.61 6.03 3.60
C LEU A 341 -20.46 5.01 3.61
N LYS A 342 -19.58 5.06 4.62
CA LYS A 342 -18.50 4.08 4.76
C LYS A 342 -19.07 2.71 5.13
N GLN A 343 -19.86 2.61 6.20
CA GLN A 343 -20.37 1.34 6.69
C GLN A 343 -21.48 0.73 5.84
N SER A 344 -22.38 1.55 5.33
CA SER A 344 -23.58 1.05 4.63
C SER A 344 -23.55 1.27 3.12
N GLY A 345 -22.43 1.81 2.61
CA GLY A 345 -22.22 2.08 1.18
C GLY A 345 -20.97 1.39 0.65
N SER A 346 -19.76 1.93 0.95
CA SER A 346 -18.53 1.39 0.37
C SER A 346 -18.15 0.01 0.93
N LEU A 347 -18.32 -0.23 2.23
CA LEU A 347 -17.86 -1.46 2.85
C LEU A 347 -18.54 -2.72 2.29
N PRO A 348 -19.90 -2.80 2.18
CA PRO A 348 -20.56 -3.97 1.60
C PRO A 348 -20.13 -4.26 0.15
N LEU A 349 -19.89 -3.22 -0.66
CA LEU A 349 -19.41 -3.38 -2.02
C LEU A 349 -17.97 -3.94 -2.03
N ILE A 350 -17.08 -3.38 -1.21
CA ILE A 350 -15.68 -3.81 -1.08
C ILE A 350 -15.61 -5.28 -0.64
N GLU A 351 -16.39 -5.67 0.37
CA GLU A 351 -16.45 -7.03 0.92
C GLU A 351 -16.95 -8.02 -0.13
N ALA A 352 -18.06 -7.73 -0.79
CA ALA A 352 -18.62 -8.59 -1.84
C ALA A 352 -17.63 -8.81 -2.99
N VAL A 353 -17.05 -7.73 -3.53
CA VAL A 353 -16.05 -7.81 -4.61
C VAL A 353 -14.81 -8.59 -4.17
N ARG A 354 -14.33 -8.38 -2.94
CA ARG A 354 -13.21 -9.13 -2.37
C ARG A 354 -13.49 -10.63 -2.31
N LEU A 355 -14.65 -11.02 -1.77
CA LEU A 355 -15.02 -12.45 -1.65
C LEU A 355 -15.11 -13.14 -2.99
N VAL A 356 -15.72 -12.50 -3.99
CA VAL A 356 -15.78 -13.05 -5.36
C VAL A 356 -14.37 -13.15 -5.95
N SER A 357 -13.54 -12.12 -5.80
CA SER A 357 -12.16 -12.09 -6.28
C SER A 357 -11.31 -13.21 -5.66
N LEU A 358 -11.39 -13.41 -4.34
CA LEU A 358 -10.68 -14.49 -3.63
C LEU A 358 -11.18 -15.89 -4.04
N ARG A 359 -12.49 -16.04 -4.29
CA ARG A 359 -13.07 -17.30 -4.80
C ARG A 359 -12.47 -17.69 -6.15
N GLU A 360 -12.27 -16.71 -7.03
CA GLU A 360 -11.70 -16.92 -8.35
C GLU A 360 -10.16 -17.02 -8.33
N GLY A 361 -9.53 -16.75 -7.18
CA GLY A 361 -8.08 -16.90 -7.00
C GLY A 361 -7.26 -15.68 -7.39
N HIS A 362 -7.86 -14.49 -7.35
CA HIS A 362 -7.15 -13.25 -7.63
C HIS A 362 -6.39 -12.73 -6.40
N GLU A 363 -5.20 -12.23 -6.63
CA GLU A 363 -4.34 -11.62 -5.61
C GLU A 363 -4.36 -10.09 -5.63
N VAL A 364 -5.14 -9.49 -6.54
CA VAL A 364 -5.32 -8.04 -6.66
C VAL A 364 -5.99 -7.48 -5.40
N LEU A 365 -5.50 -6.34 -4.91
CA LEU A 365 -5.94 -5.77 -3.65
C LEU A 365 -6.98 -4.66 -3.81
N SER A 366 -6.77 -3.73 -4.76
CA SER A 366 -7.67 -2.58 -4.93
C SER A 366 -9.07 -3.03 -5.41
N THR A 367 -10.09 -2.36 -4.93
CA THR A 367 -11.49 -2.68 -5.27
C THR A 367 -11.75 -2.58 -6.76
N LEU A 368 -11.33 -1.49 -7.41
CA LEU A 368 -11.49 -1.35 -8.87
C LEU A 368 -10.66 -2.37 -9.64
N GLY A 369 -9.43 -2.64 -9.21
CA GLY A 369 -8.62 -3.67 -9.85
C GLY A 369 -9.22 -5.07 -9.76
N ARG A 370 -9.91 -5.40 -8.66
CA ARG A 370 -10.67 -6.64 -8.53
C ARG A 370 -11.86 -6.68 -9.49
N ILE A 371 -12.62 -5.59 -9.61
CA ILE A 371 -13.73 -5.48 -10.55
C ILE A 371 -13.23 -5.65 -11.99
N ASP A 372 -12.11 -5.01 -12.36
CA ASP A 372 -11.46 -5.16 -13.67
C ASP A 372 -11.08 -6.62 -13.94
N CYS A 373 -10.40 -7.30 -12.98
CA CYS A 373 -10.02 -8.71 -13.13
C CYS A 373 -11.23 -9.65 -13.28
N LEU A 374 -12.32 -9.38 -12.57
CA LEU A 374 -13.55 -10.17 -12.66
C LEU A 374 -14.22 -10.01 -14.04
N LEU A 375 -14.18 -8.82 -14.64
CA LEU A 375 -14.62 -8.58 -16.01
C LEU A 375 -13.73 -9.34 -17.02
N GLU A 376 -12.40 -9.19 -16.90
CA GLU A 376 -11.43 -9.83 -17.81
C GLU A 376 -11.58 -11.36 -17.85
N GLN A 377 -12.00 -11.98 -16.75
CA GLN A 377 -12.23 -13.42 -16.66
C GLN A 377 -13.68 -13.86 -16.95
N GLY A 378 -14.56 -12.91 -17.24
CA GLY A 378 -15.95 -13.19 -17.57
C GLY A 378 -16.82 -13.56 -16.36
N ASN A 379 -16.41 -13.18 -15.15
CA ASN A 379 -17.23 -13.32 -13.93
C ASN A 379 -18.22 -12.18 -13.76
N LEU A 380 -17.99 -11.04 -14.44
CA LEU A 380 -18.88 -9.91 -14.59
C LEU A 380 -19.11 -9.63 -16.08
N ASP A 381 -20.28 -9.13 -16.43
CA ASP A 381 -20.49 -8.52 -17.72
C ASP A 381 -20.13 -7.01 -17.70
N LEU A 382 -20.20 -6.35 -18.87
CA LEU A 382 -19.85 -4.93 -19.00
C LEU A 382 -20.79 -4.02 -18.20
N ASP A 383 -22.06 -4.33 -18.14
CA ASP A 383 -23.06 -3.52 -17.43
C ASP A 383 -22.85 -3.64 -15.91
N GLU A 384 -22.58 -4.85 -15.42
CA GLU A 384 -22.24 -5.12 -14.01
C GLU A 384 -20.93 -4.41 -13.60
N HIS A 385 -19.90 -4.49 -14.45
CA HIS A 385 -18.63 -3.79 -14.22
C HIS A 385 -18.83 -2.28 -14.12
N ASP A 386 -19.53 -1.67 -15.07
CA ASP A 386 -19.76 -0.22 -15.09
C ASP A 386 -20.62 0.22 -13.90
N TYR A 387 -21.57 -0.60 -13.48
CA TYR A 387 -22.42 -0.32 -12.33
C TYR A 387 -21.65 -0.36 -11.02
N LEU A 388 -20.83 -1.39 -10.80
CA LEU A 388 -20.02 -1.55 -9.59
C LEU A 388 -18.93 -0.47 -9.52
N SER A 389 -18.21 -0.24 -10.60
CA SER A 389 -17.16 0.77 -10.67
C SER A 389 -17.71 2.18 -10.50
N GLY A 390 -18.84 2.50 -11.17
CA GLY A 390 -19.50 3.78 -11.02
C GLY A 390 -20.05 4.02 -9.62
N SER A 391 -20.64 3.00 -8.99
CA SER A 391 -21.13 3.08 -7.60
C SER A 391 -20.00 3.30 -6.61
N TYR A 392 -18.91 2.53 -6.72
CA TYR A 392 -17.73 2.70 -5.89
C TYR A 392 -17.17 4.12 -6.02
N ASN A 393 -16.92 4.58 -7.24
CA ASN A 393 -16.40 5.92 -7.51
C ASN A 393 -17.25 7.01 -6.88
N HIS A 394 -18.57 6.93 -7.02
CA HIS A 394 -19.48 7.92 -6.48
C HIS A 394 -19.50 7.93 -4.94
N ILE A 395 -19.52 6.75 -4.31
CA ILE A 395 -19.54 6.64 -2.86
C ILE A 395 -18.23 7.19 -2.26
N VAL A 396 -17.06 6.81 -2.79
CA VAL A 396 -15.77 7.30 -2.26
C VAL A 396 -15.59 8.80 -2.51
N GLU A 397 -16.17 9.34 -3.59
CA GLU A 397 -16.19 10.77 -3.85
C GLU A 397 -16.99 11.52 -2.78
N LEU A 398 -18.17 11.05 -2.42
CA LEU A 398 -18.99 11.65 -1.37
C LEU A 398 -18.29 11.63 -0.02
N ILE A 399 -17.64 10.51 0.34
CA ILE A 399 -16.90 10.38 1.60
C ILE A 399 -15.72 11.36 1.62
N LEU A 400 -14.92 11.43 0.54
CA LEU A 400 -13.76 12.32 0.50
C LEU A 400 -14.18 13.80 0.56
N ARG A 401 -15.24 14.19 -0.16
CA ARG A 401 -15.80 15.54 -0.09
C ARG A 401 -16.19 15.95 1.33
N GLN A 402 -16.78 15.04 2.09
CA GLN A 402 -17.13 15.28 3.49
C GLN A 402 -15.90 15.49 4.39
N GLN A 403 -14.81 14.79 4.12
CA GLN A 403 -13.57 14.93 4.92
C GLN A 403 -12.79 16.22 4.64
N ILE A 404 -13.00 16.81 3.47
CA ILE A 404 -12.35 18.08 3.07
C ILE A 404 -13.12 19.30 3.61
N GLN A 405 -14.43 19.18 3.89
CA GLN A 405 -15.28 20.26 4.43
C GLN A 405 -15.06 20.49 5.92
#